data_8392d39b22aef1fb0522d5f8a193d3d4
#
_entry.id   8392d39b22aef1fb0522d5f8a193d3d4
#
_cell.length_a   1.000
_cell.length_b   1.000
_cell.length_c   1.000
_cell.angle_alpha   90.00
_cell.angle_beta   90.00
_cell.angle_gamma   90.00
#
_symmetry.space_group_name_H-M   'P 1'
#
loop_
_entity.id
_entity.type
_entity.pdbx_description
1 polymer ?
#
loop_
_entity_poly.entity_id
_entity_poly.type
_entity_poly.pdbx_seq_one_letter_code
_entity_poly.pdbx_strand_id
1 'polypeptide(L)'
;MEKRYLSLRYMLSYLMVAFLVFISSATYSFAETIDTSSNELLVKYAELPQSIAAPIPLPNTAEQVETVTSSVELLSFPNEMDLMQAAEQLEENPFIVAVEPNHERSVSVTNDVFYTNQWWLPHVHAEQLWPLAAKQKKQAVVAVIDSGIDTTHEDLVGRIAPGGFNFIDQTQNIQDVNGHGTSVAGIIAANSNNRKGIAGVTGSYGVSILPLKTVHDDGKSTVADNLRAIDYAIQKGVDVINISQGGTSPSAIEQDAIRRAMRAGIPIIASAGNDALKGNPTMYPAAYDEVISVGSVNQRNSRSDFSNYNNQVDIVAPGEQIYTTGISNHYVIANGTSFSAPIVAGTVAMMKAIVPELSVKEITEVLTKTAKDLGQAGKDAEYGFGLLNSKQVKAELEQLLIQKQTVPVTGISLNQTMIRLLAGEDGDAGEQTALTATITPSNATDRNVVWTSSRPTVASVSQSGMVTAVSKGEAIITAETVDGMYKATAKVIVDAPKPFVGTFADLTVNTSKQFVVKFNKPLAEGMNYKKHIQISKRADGQQPITTFNVTFNPAVPDQLIIAPQSRWELGTYYLNIRQGVQAKDGKLLTENVNMRFIVR
;
A
#
# COMPACT_ATOMS: atom_id res chain seq x y z
N MET A 1 -0.56 28.67 84.46
CA MET A 1 -0.55 27.25 83.97
C MET A 1 -1.46 26.97 82.79
N GLU A 2 -2.49 27.77 82.50
CA GLU A 2 -3.43 27.51 81.38
C GLU A 2 -2.87 27.80 79.99
N LYS A 3 -1.98 28.72 79.82
CA LYS A 3 -1.41 29.02 78.47
C LYS A 3 -0.44 27.96 77.92
N ARG A 4 0.12 27.09 78.71
CA ARG A 4 0.97 25.95 78.28
C ARG A 4 0.16 24.72 77.89
N TYR A 5 -1.07 24.54 78.38
CA TYR A 5 -1.93 23.45 77.99
C TYR A 5 -2.61 23.63 76.63
N LEU A 6 -2.88 24.87 76.22
CA LEU A 6 -3.46 25.12 74.89
C LEU A 6 -2.45 24.89 73.74
N SER A 7 -1.17 25.25 73.92
CA SER A 7 -0.15 25.03 72.89
C SER A 7 0.18 23.56 72.69
N LEU A 8 0.07 22.74 73.77
CA LEU A 8 0.32 21.28 73.68
C LEU A 8 -0.82 20.55 73.01
N ARG A 9 -2.07 20.99 73.15
CA ARG A 9 -3.23 20.43 72.45
C ARG A 9 -3.21 20.72 70.97
N TYR A 10 -2.81 21.88 70.55
CA TYR A 10 -2.67 22.21 69.11
C TYR A 10 -1.48 21.50 68.48
N MET A 11 -0.35 21.35 69.19
CA MET A 11 0.79 20.59 68.70
C MET A 11 0.51 19.07 68.62
N LEU A 12 -0.26 18.49 69.56
CA LEU A 12 -0.72 17.09 69.48
C LEU A 12 -1.77 16.87 68.39
N SER A 13 -2.64 17.86 68.13
CA SER A 13 -3.58 17.79 66.98
C SER A 13 -2.88 17.83 65.64
N TYR A 14 -1.83 18.70 65.49
CA TYR A 14 -1.02 18.73 64.30
C TYR A 14 -0.18 17.47 64.08
N LEU A 15 0.37 16.89 65.15
CA LEU A 15 1.07 15.60 65.06
C LEU A 15 0.12 14.43 64.77
N MET A 16 -1.13 14.45 65.25
CA MET A 16 -2.11 13.40 65.00
C MET A 16 -2.69 13.48 63.57
N VAL A 17 -2.86 14.66 63.00
CA VAL A 17 -3.24 14.86 61.60
C VAL A 17 -2.08 14.50 60.69
N ALA A 18 -0.83 14.86 61.03
CA ALA A 18 0.34 14.41 60.29
C ALA A 18 0.58 12.91 60.36
N PHE A 19 0.21 12.24 61.46
CA PHE A 19 0.36 10.77 61.62
C PHE A 19 -0.75 9.97 60.96
N LEU A 20 -1.96 10.53 60.78
CA LEU A 20 -3.06 9.89 60.03
C LEU A 20 -2.93 10.04 58.49
N VAL A 21 -2.15 10.99 58.02
CA VAL A 21 -1.82 11.12 56.59
C VAL A 21 -0.69 10.15 56.20
N PHE A 22 0.07 9.59 57.16
CA PHE A 22 1.21 8.71 56.87
C PHE A 22 0.88 7.20 56.77
N ILE A 23 -0.38 6.80 56.88
CA ILE A 23 -0.77 5.38 56.78
C ILE A 23 -1.75 5.17 55.64
N SER A 24 -1.37 5.49 54.41
CA SER A 24 -1.81 4.83 53.17
C SER A 24 -1.18 5.47 51.91
N SER A 25 0.08 5.83 51.95
CA SER A 25 0.79 6.10 50.72
C SER A 25 1.45 4.79 50.24
N ALA A 26 0.71 3.97 49.51
CA ALA A 26 1.33 3.16 48.49
C ALA A 26 1.87 4.18 47.47
N THR A 27 3.14 4.53 47.58
CA THR A 27 3.86 5.29 46.59
C THR A 27 3.89 4.45 45.32
N TYR A 28 2.91 4.64 44.46
CA TYR A 28 3.07 4.27 43.04
C TYR A 28 4.12 5.22 42.50
N SER A 29 5.31 4.71 42.21
CA SER A 29 6.35 5.43 41.48
C SER A 29 5.81 5.74 40.08
N PHE A 30 5.67 7.02 39.75
CA PHE A 30 5.20 7.51 38.46
C PHE A 30 6.12 7.11 37.30
N ALA A 31 7.32 6.61 37.58
CA ALA A 31 8.39 6.39 36.60
C ALA A 31 8.27 5.12 35.76
N GLU A 32 7.31 4.21 36.02
CA GLU A 32 7.31 2.90 35.33
C GLU A 32 6.15 2.63 34.38
N THR A 33 5.08 3.44 34.30
CA THR A 33 3.95 3.18 33.39
C THR A 33 3.12 4.42 33.06
N ILE A 34 3.70 5.44 32.42
CA ILE A 34 2.86 6.50 31.86
C ILE A 34 2.48 6.13 30.42
N ASP A 35 1.28 5.57 30.25
CA ASP A 35 0.60 5.60 28.96
C ASP A 35 -0.02 7.01 28.78
N THR A 36 0.75 7.93 28.21
CA THR A 36 0.37 9.33 28.00
C THR A 36 -0.48 9.49 26.75
N SER A 37 -1.61 8.78 26.71
CA SER A 37 -2.55 8.91 25.59
C SER A 37 -3.30 10.25 25.55
N SER A 38 -3.32 10.96 26.68
CA SER A 38 -3.78 12.35 26.76
C SER A 38 -2.70 13.19 27.44
N ASN A 39 -2.45 14.39 26.96
CA ASN A 39 -1.58 15.35 27.65
C ASN A 39 -2.33 15.98 28.84
N GLU A 40 -3.02 15.18 29.64
CA GLU A 40 -3.90 15.61 30.71
C GLU A 40 -3.65 14.87 32.01
N LEU A 41 -3.65 15.60 33.13
CA LEU A 41 -3.55 15.05 34.49
C LEU A 41 -4.82 15.33 35.27
N LEU A 42 -5.30 14.33 36.02
CA LEU A 42 -6.27 14.49 37.09
C LEU A 42 -5.51 14.72 38.39
N VAL A 43 -5.75 15.85 39.04
CA VAL A 43 -5.12 16.25 40.30
C VAL A 43 -6.16 16.29 41.40
N LYS A 44 -6.00 15.46 42.40
CA LYS A 44 -6.90 15.39 43.57
C LYS A 44 -6.30 16.10 44.76
N TYR A 45 -7.03 17.03 45.32
CA TYR A 45 -6.66 17.82 46.49
C TYR A 45 -7.19 17.21 47.79
N ALA A 46 -6.46 17.42 48.87
CA ALA A 46 -6.94 17.12 50.22
C ALA A 46 -8.13 18.01 50.60
N GLU A 47 -9.15 17.47 51.26
CA GLU A 47 -10.24 18.25 51.80
C GLU A 47 -9.71 19.13 52.94
N LEU A 48 -9.46 20.41 52.66
CA LEU A 48 -9.04 21.36 53.66
C LEU A 48 -10.24 22.12 54.23
N PRO A 49 -10.23 22.45 55.57
CA PRO A 49 -11.23 23.32 56.16
C PRO A 49 -11.21 24.69 55.45
N GLN A 50 -12.40 25.27 55.18
CA GLN A 50 -12.55 26.55 54.45
C GLN A 50 -11.73 27.71 54.97
N SER A 51 -11.17 27.63 56.18
CA SER A 51 -10.31 28.66 56.77
C SER A 51 -8.83 28.61 56.34
N ILE A 52 -8.41 27.65 55.52
CA ILE A 52 -7.01 27.40 55.11
C ILE A 52 -6.84 27.38 53.59
N ALA A 53 -7.89 27.69 52.82
CA ALA A 53 -7.83 27.69 51.37
C ALA A 53 -7.01 28.85 50.82
N ALA A 54 -5.67 28.72 50.80
CA ALA A 54 -4.85 29.45 49.88
C ALA A 54 -4.85 28.72 48.52
N PRO A 55 -4.90 29.42 47.39
CA PRO A 55 -4.82 28.76 46.10
C PRO A 55 -3.51 27.97 45.99
N ILE A 56 -3.61 26.68 45.71
CA ILE A 56 -2.43 25.85 45.49
C ILE A 56 -1.83 26.27 44.15
N PRO A 57 -0.54 26.62 44.12
CA PRO A 57 0.09 27.04 42.88
C PRO A 57 0.12 25.88 41.89
N LEU A 58 -0.53 26.06 40.74
CA LEU A 58 -0.51 25.13 39.63
C LEU A 58 0.76 25.33 38.78
N PRO A 59 1.22 24.29 38.08
CA PRO A 59 2.33 24.39 37.15
C PRO A 59 2.05 25.44 36.07
N ASN A 60 3.01 26.36 35.86
CA ASN A 60 2.90 27.41 34.83
C ASN A 60 2.83 26.87 33.39
N THR A 61 3.12 25.60 33.19
CA THR A 61 3.08 24.89 31.91
C THR A 61 1.70 24.35 31.54
N ALA A 62 0.72 24.37 32.48
CA ALA A 62 -0.65 23.96 32.16
C ALA A 62 -1.33 24.99 31.24
N GLU A 63 -1.85 24.55 30.11
CA GLU A 63 -2.58 25.39 29.15
C GLU A 63 -4.04 25.60 29.55
N GLN A 64 -4.66 24.57 30.13
CA GLN A 64 -6.06 24.61 30.59
C GLN A 64 -6.19 23.95 31.96
N VAL A 65 -7.10 24.48 32.75
CA VAL A 65 -7.48 23.95 34.05
C VAL A 65 -9.01 23.87 34.11
N GLU A 66 -9.53 22.66 34.31
CA GLU A 66 -10.96 22.40 34.42
C GLU A 66 -11.27 21.76 35.79
N THR A 67 -12.28 22.30 36.47
CA THR A 67 -12.76 21.72 37.73
C THR A 67 -13.68 20.53 37.43
N VAL A 68 -13.22 19.31 37.71
CA VAL A 68 -13.99 18.08 37.53
C VAL A 68 -14.95 17.82 38.70
N THR A 69 -14.43 18.02 39.90
CA THR A 69 -15.23 17.95 41.15
C THR A 69 -14.71 18.99 42.14
N SER A 70 -15.36 19.16 43.31
CA SER A 70 -14.90 20.09 44.35
C SER A 70 -13.48 19.82 44.88
N SER A 71 -12.89 18.69 44.58
CA SER A 71 -11.55 18.30 45.02
C SER A 71 -10.68 17.71 43.93
N VAL A 72 -11.12 17.74 42.66
CA VAL A 72 -10.37 17.21 41.52
C VAL A 72 -10.39 18.22 40.38
N GLU A 73 -9.22 18.54 39.88
CA GLU A 73 -9.01 19.35 38.68
C GLU A 73 -8.38 18.54 37.57
N LEU A 74 -8.71 18.89 36.32
CA LEU A 74 -8.09 18.37 35.10
C LEU A 74 -7.15 19.46 34.57
N LEU A 75 -5.90 19.11 34.39
CA LEU A 75 -4.87 19.97 33.83
C LEU A 75 -4.46 19.45 32.46
N SER A 76 -4.47 20.30 31.43
CA SER A 76 -4.03 19.96 30.08
C SER A 76 -2.69 20.62 29.77
N PHE A 77 -1.80 19.92 29.07
CA PHE A 77 -0.43 20.35 28.75
C PHE A 77 -0.17 20.28 27.24
N PRO A 78 0.74 21.14 26.72
CA PRO A 78 1.04 21.18 25.30
C PRO A 78 1.76 19.93 24.76
N ASN A 79 2.48 19.24 25.65
CA ASN A 79 3.25 18.04 25.31
C ASN A 79 3.51 17.17 26.54
N GLU A 80 3.98 15.94 26.29
CA GLU A 80 4.26 14.93 27.30
C GLU A 80 5.38 15.35 28.30
N MET A 81 6.39 16.10 27.83
CA MET A 81 7.50 16.52 28.69
C MET A 81 7.02 17.52 29.74
N ASP A 82 6.16 18.47 29.37
CA ASP A 82 5.57 19.44 30.31
C ASP A 82 4.63 18.75 31.29
N LEU A 83 3.88 17.73 30.84
CA LEU A 83 3.04 16.90 31.69
C LEU A 83 3.86 16.13 32.72
N MET A 84 4.94 15.45 32.33
CA MET A 84 5.79 14.69 33.23
C MET A 84 6.45 15.58 34.31
N GLN A 85 6.98 16.73 33.90
CA GLN A 85 7.57 17.69 34.82
C GLN A 85 6.54 18.27 35.79
N ALA A 86 5.32 18.52 35.31
CA ALA A 86 4.22 18.99 36.15
C ALA A 86 3.77 17.92 37.15
N ALA A 87 3.68 16.67 36.73
CA ALA A 87 3.30 15.56 37.61
C ALA A 87 4.29 15.41 38.79
N GLU A 88 5.59 15.43 38.50
CA GLU A 88 6.64 15.35 39.53
C GLU A 88 6.56 16.52 40.53
N GLN A 89 6.34 17.75 40.04
CA GLN A 89 6.16 18.92 40.90
C GLN A 89 4.89 18.85 41.76
N LEU A 90 3.82 18.32 41.23
CA LEU A 90 2.54 18.18 41.93
C LEU A 90 2.58 17.11 43.02
N GLU A 91 3.27 15.98 42.78
CA GLU A 91 3.44 14.92 43.76
C GLU A 91 4.22 15.36 45.01
N GLU A 92 5.14 16.31 44.87
CA GLU A 92 5.88 16.88 46.02
C GLU A 92 5.01 17.78 46.91
N ASN A 93 3.82 18.16 46.47
CA ASN A 93 2.96 19.08 47.21
C ASN A 93 2.13 18.37 48.27
N PRO A 94 2.28 18.66 49.59
CA PRO A 94 1.61 17.96 50.68
C PRO A 94 0.09 18.13 50.74
N PHE A 95 -0.48 19.00 49.89
CA PHE A 95 -1.93 19.21 49.78
C PHE A 95 -2.55 18.45 48.60
N ILE A 96 -1.73 17.75 47.82
CA ILE A 96 -2.20 16.89 46.74
C ILE A 96 -2.22 15.46 47.21
N VAL A 97 -3.36 14.80 47.00
CA VAL A 97 -3.61 13.42 47.44
C VAL A 97 -3.26 12.42 46.36
N ALA A 98 -3.50 12.80 45.12
CA ALA A 98 -3.19 11.97 43.95
C ALA A 98 -2.99 12.83 42.70
N VAL A 99 -2.08 12.39 41.84
CA VAL A 99 -1.89 12.88 40.49
C VAL A 99 -1.95 11.66 39.59
N GLU A 100 -2.84 11.65 38.61
CA GLU A 100 -3.03 10.52 37.69
C GLU A 100 -3.24 11.03 36.26
N PRO A 101 -2.74 10.33 35.23
CA PRO A 101 -3.14 10.63 33.86
C PRO A 101 -4.65 10.49 33.68
N ASN A 102 -5.25 11.38 32.87
CA ASN A 102 -6.66 11.23 32.49
C ASN A 102 -6.80 10.12 31.47
N HIS A 103 -6.95 8.89 31.96
CA HIS A 103 -7.08 7.72 31.11
C HIS A 103 -8.43 7.69 30.39
N GLU A 104 -8.40 7.51 29.07
CA GLU A 104 -9.61 7.21 28.31
C GLU A 104 -10.27 5.93 28.82
N ARG A 105 -11.57 5.99 29.07
CA ARG A 105 -12.40 4.81 29.35
C ARG A 105 -13.35 4.58 28.20
N SER A 106 -13.16 3.47 27.47
CA SER A 106 -14.11 3.03 26.46
C SER A 106 -15.10 2.02 27.06
N VAL A 107 -16.34 2.05 26.58
CA VAL A 107 -17.29 0.95 26.76
C VAL A 107 -16.70 -0.29 26.04
N SER A 108 -17.10 -1.51 26.47
CA SER A 108 -16.64 -2.77 25.86
C SER A 108 -16.54 -2.67 24.35
N VAL A 109 -15.35 -2.90 23.81
CA VAL A 109 -15.01 -2.63 22.41
C VAL A 109 -15.78 -3.54 21.45
N THR A 110 -16.11 -4.77 21.93
CA THR A 110 -16.83 -5.78 21.16
C THR A 110 -17.57 -6.76 22.08
N ASN A 111 -18.62 -7.43 21.55
CA ASN A 111 -19.41 -8.42 22.26
C ASN A 111 -19.12 -9.88 21.84
N ASP A 112 -18.00 -10.10 21.13
CA ASP A 112 -17.62 -11.40 20.60
C ASP A 112 -17.15 -12.33 21.73
N VAL A 113 -17.63 -13.58 21.67
CA VAL A 113 -17.57 -14.52 22.81
C VAL A 113 -16.13 -14.80 23.24
N PHE A 114 -15.19 -14.87 22.28
CA PHE A 114 -13.79 -15.19 22.52
C PHE A 114 -12.86 -13.98 22.46
N TYR A 115 -13.39 -12.76 22.46
CA TYR A 115 -12.56 -11.55 22.44
C TYR A 115 -11.54 -11.51 23.57
N THR A 116 -11.92 -11.93 24.76
CA THR A 116 -11.02 -11.98 25.92
C THR A 116 -9.86 -12.97 25.77
N ASN A 117 -9.95 -13.90 24.82
CA ASN A 117 -8.89 -14.84 24.49
C ASN A 117 -7.87 -14.25 23.49
N GLN A 118 -8.22 -13.11 22.88
CA GLN A 118 -7.42 -12.43 21.88
C GLN A 118 -6.51 -11.38 22.51
N TRP A 119 -5.52 -11.81 23.31
CA TRP A 119 -4.58 -10.87 23.93
C TRP A 119 -3.92 -9.93 22.91
N TRP A 120 -3.71 -10.42 21.69
CA TRP A 120 -2.97 -9.76 20.63
C TRP A 120 -3.70 -8.55 20.02
N LEU A 121 -5.03 -8.56 19.98
CA LEU A 121 -5.81 -7.51 19.36
C LEU A 121 -5.72 -6.18 20.14
N PRO A 122 -6.05 -6.16 21.45
CA PRO A 122 -5.84 -4.95 22.26
C PRO A 122 -4.35 -4.60 22.46
N HIS A 123 -3.45 -5.58 22.36
CA HIS A 123 -2.01 -5.37 22.53
C HIS A 123 -1.40 -4.46 21.45
N VAL A 124 -1.91 -4.53 20.23
CA VAL A 124 -1.55 -3.62 19.14
C VAL A 124 -2.55 -2.47 18.96
N HIS A 125 -3.53 -2.35 19.87
CA HIS A 125 -4.58 -1.32 19.84
C HIS A 125 -5.37 -1.28 18.51
N ALA A 126 -5.62 -2.44 17.89
CA ALA A 126 -6.24 -2.51 16.56
C ALA A 126 -7.63 -1.84 16.51
N GLU A 127 -8.41 -1.98 17.57
CA GLU A 127 -9.75 -1.42 17.74
C GLU A 127 -9.79 0.11 17.72
N GLN A 128 -8.66 0.77 17.97
CA GLN A 128 -8.58 2.23 17.92
C GLN A 128 -8.82 2.80 16.51
N LEU A 129 -8.60 2.01 15.47
CA LEU A 129 -8.87 2.39 14.08
C LEU A 129 -10.35 2.27 13.68
N TRP A 130 -11.15 1.45 14.38
CA TRP A 130 -12.53 1.14 14.01
C TRP A 130 -13.45 2.37 13.94
N PRO A 131 -13.45 3.30 14.92
CA PRO A 131 -14.30 4.49 14.85
C PRO A 131 -13.94 5.40 13.69
N LEU A 132 -12.68 5.44 13.28
CA LEU A 132 -12.22 6.27 12.18
C LEU A 132 -12.62 5.65 10.83
N ALA A 133 -12.46 4.33 10.68
CA ALA A 133 -12.88 3.60 9.50
C ALA A 133 -14.40 3.57 9.32
N ALA A 134 -15.17 3.50 10.42
CA ALA A 134 -16.64 3.54 10.38
C ALA A 134 -17.21 4.82 9.73
N LYS A 135 -16.45 5.91 9.73
CA LYS A 135 -16.82 7.18 9.10
C LYS A 135 -16.56 7.20 7.58
N GLN A 136 -15.82 6.22 7.07
CA GLN A 136 -15.41 6.17 5.67
C GLN A 136 -16.35 5.28 4.86
N LYS A 137 -16.47 5.60 3.55
CA LYS A 137 -17.32 4.83 2.63
C LYS A 137 -16.53 3.84 1.78
N LYS A 138 -15.21 4.00 1.69
CA LYS A 138 -14.37 3.11 0.89
C LYS A 138 -14.24 1.76 1.58
N GLN A 139 -14.37 0.70 0.79
CA GLN A 139 -14.01 -0.66 1.19
C GLN A 139 -12.63 -0.99 0.61
N ALA A 140 -11.75 -1.49 1.46
CA ALA A 140 -10.46 -2.01 1.04
C ALA A 140 -10.53 -3.53 0.86
N VAL A 141 -9.73 -4.05 -0.05
CA VAL A 141 -9.64 -5.49 -0.33
C VAL A 141 -8.24 -5.98 -0.01
N VAL A 142 -8.14 -7.00 0.85
CA VAL A 142 -6.89 -7.70 1.13
C VAL A 142 -6.86 -9.01 0.35
N ALA A 143 -5.92 -9.16 -0.58
CA ALA A 143 -5.64 -10.46 -1.16
C ALA A 143 -4.85 -11.31 -0.15
N VAL A 144 -5.39 -12.45 0.22
CA VAL A 144 -4.74 -13.46 1.06
C VAL A 144 -4.24 -14.57 0.15
N ILE A 145 -2.92 -14.57 -0.09
CA ILE A 145 -2.23 -15.60 -0.88
C ILE A 145 -1.82 -16.72 0.08
N ASP A 146 -2.63 -17.81 0.12
CA ASP A 146 -2.52 -18.82 1.16
C ASP A 146 -3.18 -20.16 0.72
N SER A 147 -3.58 -21.01 1.68
CA SER A 147 -4.20 -22.33 1.48
C SER A 147 -5.69 -22.30 1.08
N GLY A 148 -6.26 -21.12 0.90
CA GLY A 148 -7.70 -20.93 0.68
C GLY A 148 -8.39 -20.38 1.93
N ILE A 149 -9.73 -20.39 1.94
CA ILE A 149 -10.53 -19.91 3.08
C ILE A 149 -11.77 -20.78 3.22
N ASP A 150 -12.16 -21.11 4.45
CA ASP A 150 -13.48 -21.63 4.77
C ASP A 150 -14.50 -20.48 4.75
N THR A 151 -15.13 -20.30 3.59
CA THR A 151 -16.11 -19.22 3.36
C THR A 151 -17.42 -19.41 4.13
N THR A 152 -17.61 -20.59 4.75
CA THR A 152 -18.80 -20.92 5.57
C THR A 152 -18.60 -20.62 7.05
N HIS A 153 -17.37 -20.28 7.46
CA HIS A 153 -17.07 -19.95 8.85
C HIS A 153 -17.89 -18.74 9.32
N GLU A 154 -18.57 -18.86 10.46
CA GLU A 154 -19.55 -17.89 10.97
C GLU A 154 -18.99 -16.47 11.14
N ASP A 155 -17.70 -16.34 11.45
CA ASP A 155 -17.03 -15.05 11.60
C ASP A 155 -16.49 -14.49 10.27
N LEU A 156 -16.51 -15.26 9.19
CA LEU A 156 -16.04 -14.83 7.87
C LEU A 156 -17.18 -14.61 6.86
N VAL A 157 -18.40 -14.99 7.22
CA VAL A 157 -19.58 -14.76 6.36
C VAL A 157 -19.75 -13.27 6.06
N GLY A 158 -19.85 -12.94 4.75
CA GLY A 158 -19.96 -11.55 4.29
C GLY A 158 -18.63 -10.76 4.24
N ARG A 159 -17.50 -11.40 4.58
CA ARG A 159 -16.17 -10.78 4.55
C ARG A 159 -15.36 -11.15 3.30
N ILE A 160 -15.89 -12.04 2.46
CA ILE A 160 -15.18 -12.55 1.29
C ILE A 160 -15.56 -11.73 0.07
N ALA A 161 -14.56 -11.12 -0.56
CA ALA A 161 -14.71 -10.41 -1.83
C ALA A 161 -14.92 -11.41 -2.98
N PRO A 162 -15.72 -11.04 -4.00
CA PRO A 162 -15.92 -11.91 -5.17
C PRO A 162 -14.63 -12.04 -6.00
N GLY A 163 -14.46 -13.17 -6.66
CA GLY A 163 -13.34 -13.41 -7.56
C GLY A 163 -12.16 -14.15 -6.94
N GLY A 164 -12.36 -14.79 -5.79
CA GLY A 164 -11.37 -15.74 -5.26
C GLY A 164 -10.99 -16.83 -6.28
N PHE A 165 -9.72 -17.27 -6.27
CA PHE A 165 -9.22 -18.20 -7.27
C PHE A 165 -8.18 -19.17 -6.69
N ASN A 166 -8.24 -20.42 -7.17
CA ASN A 166 -7.29 -21.48 -6.86
C ASN A 166 -6.29 -21.63 -8.01
N PHE A 167 -5.05 -21.27 -7.79
CA PHE A 167 -3.97 -21.31 -8.78
C PHE A 167 -3.34 -22.69 -8.93
N ILE A 168 -3.62 -23.61 -8.00
CA ILE A 168 -3.14 -25.00 -8.05
C ILE A 168 -3.93 -25.75 -9.13
N ASP A 169 -5.26 -25.71 -9.03
CA ASP A 169 -6.17 -26.46 -9.90
C ASP A 169 -6.72 -25.61 -11.06
N GLN A 170 -6.38 -24.30 -11.11
CA GLN A 170 -6.91 -23.34 -12.08
C GLN A 170 -8.45 -23.25 -12.05
N THR A 171 -9.03 -23.24 -10.86
CA THR A 171 -10.48 -23.21 -10.62
C THR A 171 -10.89 -22.07 -9.68
N GLN A 172 -12.19 -21.88 -9.49
CA GLN A 172 -12.75 -20.99 -8.48
C GLN A 172 -12.96 -21.67 -7.11
N ASN A 173 -12.51 -22.90 -6.93
CA ASN A 173 -12.62 -23.61 -5.67
C ASN A 173 -11.52 -23.15 -4.71
N ILE A 174 -11.88 -22.24 -3.82
CA ILE A 174 -11.00 -21.63 -2.82
C ILE A 174 -11.11 -22.27 -1.45
N GLN A 175 -11.78 -23.43 -1.35
CA GLN A 175 -11.99 -24.10 -0.06
C GLN A 175 -10.65 -24.43 0.59
N ASP A 176 -10.53 -24.05 1.84
CA ASP A 176 -9.38 -24.37 2.66
C ASP A 176 -9.52 -25.76 3.28
N VAL A 177 -8.54 -26.60 3.07
CA VAL A 177 -8.44 -27.94 3.66
C VAL A 177 -7.34 -27.99 4.71
N ASN A 178 -6.32 -27.12 4.54
CA ASN A 178 -5.18 -27.00 5.46
C ASN A 178 -5.54 -26.24 6.74
N GLY A 179 -6.33 -25.17 6.62
CA GLY A 179 -6.78 -24.32 7.73
C GLY A 179 -5.94 -23.05 7.95
N HIS A 180 -4.73 -22.97 7.36
CA HIS A 180 -3.83 -21.84 7.59
C HIS A 180 -4.40 -20.54 7.03
N GLY A 181 -4.88 -20.54 5.78
CA GLY A 181 -5.45 -19.33 5.17
C GLY A 181 -6.74 -18.86 5.84
N THR A 182 -7.56 -19.80 6.37
CA THR A 182 -8.73 -19.46 7.19
C THR A 182 -8.32 -18.73 8.47
N SER A 183 -7.26 -19.19 9.12
CA SER A 183 -6.73 -18.55 10.33
C SER A 183 -6.17 -17.16 10.03
N VAL A 184 -5.43 -17.00 8.94
CA VAL A 184 -4.92 -15.71 8.46
C VAL A 184 -6.07 -14.74 8.16
N ALA A 185 -7.11 -15.21 7.47
CA ALA A 185 -8.29 -14.40 7.14
C ALA A 185 -9.04 -13.91 8.40
N GLY A 186 -9.19 -14.78 9.41
CA GLY A 186 -9.82 -14.41 10.68
C GLY A 186 -9.07 -13.32 11.43
N ILE A 187 -7.75 -13.38 11.45
CA ILE A 187 -6.92 -12.30 12.05
C ILE A 187 -7.18 -10.98 11.35
N ILE A 188 -7.23 -10.96 10.02
CA ILE A 188 -7.47 -9.73 9.27
C ILE A 188 -8.90 -9.24 9.50
N ALA A 189 -9.91 -10.08 9.27
CA ALA A 189 -11.26 -9.61 8.99
C ALA A 189 -12.41 -10.42 9.63
N ALA A 190 -12.17 -11.16 10.70
CA ALA A 190 -13.30 -11.75 11.44
C ALA A 190 -14.31 -10.67 11.85
N ASN A 191 -15.60 -11.01 11.75
CA ASN A 191 -16.67 -10.07 12.07
C ASN A 191 -16.66 -9.71 13.56
N SER A 192 -16.57 -8.43 13.88
CA SER A 192 -16.71 -7.95 15.25
C SER A 192 -18.16 -7.60 15.61
N ASN A 193 -18.50 -7.62 16.88
CA ASN A 193 -19.83 -7.27 17.42
C ASN A 193 -20.98 -8.13 16.87
N ASN A 194 -20.71 -9.38 16.52
CA ASN A 194 -21.69 -10.34 16.02
C ASN A 194 -22.20 -11.33 17.09
N ARG A 195 -21.70 -11.22 18.35
CA ARG A 195 -21.94 -12.13 19.49
C ARG A 195 -21.44 -13.55 19.25
N LYS A 196 -20.45 -13.72 18.39
CA LYS A 196 -19.83 -15.00 18.04
C LYS A 196 -18.33 -14.84 18.13
N GLY A 197 -17.63 -15.93 18.15
CA GLY A 197 -16.20 -16.11 18.00
C GLY A 197 -15.30 -14.94 18.42
N ILE A 198 -14.60 -14.41 17.45
CA ILE A 198 -13.50 -13.44 17.61
C ILE A 198 -13.74 -12.15 16.82
N ALA A 199 -12.92 -11.14 17.09
CA ALA A 199 -12.82 -9.94 16.24
C ALA A 199 -11.52 -9.96 15.41
N GLY A 200 -11.59 -9.62 14.15
CA GLY A 200 -10.42 -9.36 13.32
C GLY A 200 -9.86 -7.94 13.55
N VAL A 201 -8.62 -7.69 13.09
CA VAL A 201 -7.98 -6.37 13.16
C VAL A 201 -8.87 -5.28 12.56
N THR A 202 -9.56 -5.59 11.46
CA THR A 202 -10.40 -4.62 10.75
C THR A 202 -11.80 -4.49 11.36
N GLY A 203 -12.12 -5.29 12.36
CA GLY A 203 -13.48 -5.37 12.89
C GLY A 203 -14.48 -5.65 11.77
N SER A 204 -15.67 -5.05 11.85
CA SER A 204 -16.67 -5.14 10.78
C SER A 204 -16.64 -3.94 9.82
N TYR A 205 -15.50 -3.26 9.72
CA TYR A 205 -15.41 -1.98 9.03
C TYR A 205 -14.62 -2.06 7.72
N GLY A 206 -15.31 -1.82 6.61
CA GLY A 206 -14.73 -1.41 5.32
C GLY A 206 -13.62 -2.28 4.70
N VAL A 207 -13.43 -3.55 5.13
CA VAL A 207 -12.40 -4.43 4.58
C VAL A 207 -12.99 -5.79 4.24
N SER A 208 -12.63 -6.33 3.09
CA SER A 208 -12.97 -7.70 2.66
C SER A 208 -11.73 -8.46 2.19
N ILE A 209 -11.81 -9.77 2.17
CA ILE A 209 -10.74 -10.68 1.79
C ILE A 209 -10.97 -11.21 0.38
N LEU A 210 -9.96 -11.12 -0.49
CA LEU A 210 -9.90 -11.85 -1.75
C LEU A 210 -9.02 -13.09 -1.57
N PRO A 211 -9.60 -14.30 -1.50
CA PRO A 211 -8.82 -15.53 -1.33
C PRO A 211 -8.09 -15.93 -2.60
N LEU A 212 -6.79 -16.13 -2.53
CA LEU A 212 -5.95 -16.57 -3.63
C LEU A 212 -5.19 -17.82 -3.18
N LYS A 213 -5.73 -19.00 -3.53
CA LYS A 213 -5.18 -20.28 -3.08
C LYS A 213 -3.96 -20.68 -3.90
N THR A 214 -2.80 -20.74 -3.24
CA THR A 214 -1.50 -21.13 -3.80
C THR A 214 -0.81 -22.21 -2.98
N VAL A 215 -1.28 -22.46 -1.75
CA VAL A 215 -0.72 -23.46 -0.86
C VAL A 215 -1.53 -24.75 -0.98
N HIS A 216 -0.83 -25.84 -1.28
CA HIS A 216 -1.39 -27.19 -1.31
C HIS A 216 -1.81 -27.68 0.08
N ASP A 217 -2.57 -28.74 0.15
CA ASP A 217 -3.06 -29.32 1.40
C ASP A 217 -1.92 -29.81 2.32
N ASP A 218 -0.73 -30.11 1.75
CA ASP A 218 0.50 -30.46 2.48
C ASP A 218 1.29 -29.26 3.01
N GLY A 219 0.78 -28.04 2.83
CA GLY A 219 1.39 -26.81 3.30
C GLY A 219 2.47 -26.22 2.40
N LYS A 220 2.65 -26.75 1.19
CA LYS A 220 3.66 -26.26 0.24
C LYS A 220 3.05 -25.39 -0.85
N SER A 221 3.85 -24.45 -1.36
CA SER A 221 3.49 -23.61 -2.51
C SER A 221 4.66 -23.53 -3.50
N THR A 222 4.39 -23.00 -4.68
CA THR A 222 5.43 -22.74 -5.68
C THR A 222 5.53 -21.24 -5.96
N VAL A 223 6.74 -20.78 -6.33
CA VAL A 223 6.95 -19.40 -6.81
C VAL A 223 6.02 -19.10 -8.00
N ALA A 224 5.78 -20.07 -8.88
CA ALA A 224 4.92 -19.89 -10.05
C ALA A 224 3.46 -19.60 -9.66
N ASP A 225 2.93 -20.26 -8.63
CA ASP A 225 1.56 -20.02 -8.17
C ASP A 225 1.45 -18.67 -7.46
N ASN A 226 2.47 -18.31 -6.67
CA ASN A 226 2.54 -16.98 -6.05
C ASN A 226 2.62 -15.86 -7.09
N LEU A 227 3.42 -16.03 -8.15
CA LEU A 227 3.48 -15.07 -9.26
C LEU A 227 2.11 -14.84 -9.92
N ARG A 228 1.41 -15.94 -10.24
CA ARG A 228 0.06 -15.85 -10.81
C ARG A 228 -0.91 -15.13 -9.86
N ALA A 229 -0.82 -15.42 -8.57
CA ALA A 229 -1.66 -14.81 -7.55
C ALA A 229 -1.37 -13.31 -7.38
N ILE A 230 -0.10 -12.90 -7.38
CA ILE A 230 0.31 -11.49 -7.32
C ILE A 230 -0.21 -10.73 -8.55
N ASP A 231 0.01 -11.26 -9.76
CA ASP A 231 -0.46 -10.62 -10.99
C ASP A 231 -1.99 -10.53 -11.04
N TYR A 232 -2.68 -11.57 -10.54
CA TYR A 232 -4.13 -11.55 -10.43
C TYR A 232 -4.62 -10.53 -9.41
N ALA A 233 -3.96 -10.41 -8.25
CA ALA A 233 -4.28 -9.39 -7.25
C ALA A 233 -4.12 -7.97 -7.83
N ILE A 234 -3.05 -7.72 -8.59
CA ILE A 234 -2.84 -6.46 -9.32
C ILE A 234 -3.98 -6.20 -10.31
N GLN A 235 -4.35 -7.21 -11.10
CA GLN A 235 -5.45 -7.11 -12.07
C GLN A 235 -6.80 -6.82 -11.40
N LYS A 236 -7.03 -7.38 -10.20
CA LYS A 236 -8.25 -7.14 -9.41
C LYS A 236 -8.25 -5.79 -8.72
N GLY A 237 -7.12 -5.08 -8.66
CA GLY A 237 -7.00 -3.80 -8.01
C GLY A 237 -7.22 -3.87 -6.50
N VAL A 238 -6.65 -4.89 -5.86
CA VAL A 238 -6.71 -5.01 -4.40
C VAL A 238 -5.93 -3.90 -3.72
N ASP A 239 -6.24 -3.61 -2.48
CA ASP A 239 -5.57 -2.54 -1.74
C ASP A 239 -4.31 -3.02 -0.98
N VAL A 240 -4.26 -4.31 -0.63
CA VAL A 240 -3.16 -4.93 0.14
C VAL A 240 -3.00 -6.40 -0.30
N ILE A 241 -1.78 -6.91 -0.28
CA ILE A 241 -1.48 -8.33 -0.44
C ILE A 241 -0.82 -8.85 0.85
N ASN A 242 -1.36 -9.93 1.44
CA ASN A 242 -0.75 -10.67 2.54
C ASN A 242 -0.19 -12.00 2.03
N ILE A 243 1.09 -12.26 2.33
CA ILE A 243 1.78 -13.53 2.01
C ILE A 243 2.36 -14.10 3.32
N SER A 244 1.64 -15.08 3.89
CA SER A 244 2.04 -15.72 5.15
C SER A 244 2.82 -17.02 4.92
N GLN A 245 3.62 -17.07 3.85
CA GLN A 245 4.44 -18.21 3.44
C GLN A 245 5.73 -17.72 2.79
N GLY A 246 6.73 -18.60 2.66
CA GLY A 246 7.98 -18.23 2.03
C GLY A 246 8.95 -19.39 1.85
N GLY A 247 10.09 -19.08 1.25
CA GLY A 247 11.19 -20.01 1.02
C GLY A 247 12.55 -19.33 1.14
N THR A 248 13.61 -20.12 1.20
CA THR A 248 14.98 -19.62 1.39
C THR A 248 15.68 -19.18 0.11
N SER A 249 15.08 -19.46 -1.05
CA SER A 249 15.70 -19.16 -2.35
C SER A 249 15.11 -17.88 -2.95
N PRO A 250 15.91 -16.86 -3.25
CA PRO A 250 15.44 -15.66 -3.94
C PRO A 250 15.05 -15.96 -5.38
N SER A 251 14.08 -15.23 -5.90
CA SER A 251 13.65 -15.28 -7.29
C SER A 251 13.55 -13.87 -7.86
N ALA A 252 14.38 -13.55 -8.86
CA ALA A 252 14.32 -12.25 -9.53
C ALA A 252 12.98 -12.02 -10.25
N ILE A 253 12.32 -13.09 -10.69
CA ILE A 253 11.01 -13.01 -11.34
C ILE A 253 9.92 -12.69 -10.31
N GLU A 254 10.00 -13.29 -9.11
CA GLU A 254 9.08 -12.96 -8.00
C GLU A 254 9.27 -11.52 -7.55
N GLN A 255 10.51 -11.07 -7.38
CA GLN A 255 10.80 -9.67 -7.03
C GLN A 255 10.27 -8.69 -8.09
N ASP A 256 10.35 -9.03 -9.38
CA ASP A 256 9.74 -8.19 -10.43
C ASP A 256 8.21 -8.11 -10.30
N ALA A 257 7.52 -9.20 -9.98
CA ALA A 257 6.08 -9.19 -9.72
C ALA A 257 5.73 -8.29 -8.51
N ILE A 258 6.51 -8.39 -7.44
CA ILE A 258 6.40 -7.54 -6.25
C ILE A 258 6.57 -6.07 -6.61
N ARG A 259 7.57 -5.73 -7.42
CA ARG A 259 7.76 -4.36 -7.93
C ARG A 259 6.60 -3.87 -8.78
N ARG A 260 5.93 -4.76 -9.53
CA ARG A 260 4.70 -4.40 -10.26
C ARG A 260 3.56 -4.06 -9.30
N ALA A 261 3.36 -4.85 -8.24
CA ALA A 261 2.35 -4.56 -7.21
C ALA A 261 2.64 -3.22 -6.52
N MET A 262 3.90 -2.98 -6.13
CA MET A 262 4.33 -1.71 -5.54
C MET A 262 4.06 -0.51 -6.46
N ARG A 263 4.38 -0.62 -7.76
CA ARG A 263 4.07 0.42 -8.75
C ARG A 263 2.57 0.64 -8.95
N ALA A 264 1.77 -0.38 -8.73
CA ALA A 264 0.30 -0.28 -8.72
C ALA A 264 -0.27 0.32 -7.42
N GLY A 265 0.58 0.69 -6.45
CA GLY A 265 0.18 1.24 -5.16
C GLY A 265 -0.31 0.19 -4.17
N ILE A 266 0.03 -1.09 -4.39
CA ILE A 266 -0.40 -2.22 -3.57
C ILE A 266 0.78 -2.66 -2.69
N PRO A 267 0.75 -2.41 -1.37
CA PRO A 267 1.75 -2.92 -0.44
C PRO A 267 1.62 -4.44 -0.29
N ILE A 268 2.78 -5.10 -0.20
CA ILE A 268 2.87 -6.53 0.12
C ILE A 268 3.43 -6.67 1.53
N ILE A 269 2.71 -7.40 2.36
CA ILE A 269 3.10 -7.73 3.73
C ILE A 269 3.41 -9.21 3.78
N ALA A 270 4.60 -9.58 4.28
CA ALA A 270 5.01 -10.98 4.36
C ALA A 270 5.63 -11.35 5.71
N SER A 271 5.44 -12.61 6.08
CA SER A 271 5.99 -13.20 7.30
C SER A 271 7.49 -13.44 7.20
N ALA A 272 8.28 -13.02 8.21
CA ALA A 272 9.73 -13.11 8.23
C ALA A 272 10.30 -14.55 8.28
N GLY A 273 9.48 -15.53 8.67
CA GLY A 273 9.86 -16.95 8.79
C GLY A 273 9.92 -17.44 10.24
N ASN A 274 9.96 -18.77 10.40
CA ASN A 274 9.83 -19.44 11.70
C ASN A 274 11.02 -20.40 11.99
N ASP A 275 12.16 -20.17 11.38
CA ASP A 275 13.33 -21.06 11.42
C ASP A 275 14.54 -20.43 12.14
N ALA A 276 14.33 -19.47 13.05
CA ALA A 276 15.41 -18.85 13.81
C ALA A 276 16.27 -19.89 14.56
N LEU A 277 15.62 -20.87 15.19
CA LEU A 277 16.30 -21.98 15.89
C LEU A 277 16.93 -23.01 14.95
N LYS A 278 16.66 -22.93 13.63
CA LYS A 278 17.20 -23.83 12.60
C LYS A 278 18.21 -23.12 11.70
N GLY A 279 18.96 -22.18 12.26
CA GLY A 279 20.01 -21.45 11.56
C GLY A 279 19.59 -20.09 11.02
N ASN A 280 18.40 -19.63 11.34
CA ASN A 280 17.89 -18.30 11.00
C ASN A 280 18.06 -17.93 9.51
N PRO A 281 17.55 -18.74 8.57
CA PRO A 281 17.72 -18.48 7.15
C PRO A 281 16.97 -17.23 6.71
N THR A 282 17.51 -16.53 5.71
CA THR A 282 16.78 -15.45 5.04
C THR A 282 15.58 -16.02 4.28
N MET A 283 14.40 -15.45 4.46
CA MET A 283 13.16 -15.93 3.86
C MET A 283 12.61 -14.95 2.82
N TYR A 284 12.20 -15.45 1.69
CA TYR A 284 11.57 -14.70 0.60
C TYR A 284 10.09 -15.11 0.48
N PRO A 285 9.19 -14.17 0.18
CA PRO A 285 9.44 -12.82 -0.33
C PRO A 285 9.74 -11.77 0.76
N ALA A 286 9.66 -12.08 2.06
CA ALA A 286 9.81 -11.11 3.14
C ALA A 286 11.15 -10.33 3.12
N ALA A 287 12.21 -10.92 2.58
CA ALA A 287 13.53 -10.29 2.52
C ALA A 287 13.77 -9.38 1.31
N TYR A 288 12.79 -9.18 0.43
CA TYR A 288 12.92 -8.16 -0.61
C TYR A 288 12.62 -6.77 -0.05
N ASP A 289 13.43 -5.78 -0.42
CA ASP A 289 13.31 -4.39 0.08
C ASP A 289 11.95 -3.74 -0.24
N GLU A 290 11.23 -4.29 -1.20
CA GLU A 290 9.90 -3.81 -1.62
C GLU A 290 8.74 -4.37 -0.75
N VAL A 291 9.02 -5.30 0.14
CA VAL A 291 8.05 -6.02 0.97
C VAL A 291 8.12 -5.52 2.41
N ILE A 292 6.99 -5.33 3.06
CA ILE A 292 6.94 -5.07 4.49
C ILE A 292 7.09 -6.41 5.22
N SER A 293 8.26 -6.62 5.78
CA SER A 293 8.64 -7.85 6.49
C SER A 293 8.21 -7.83 7.94
N VAL A 294 7.48 -8.85 8.39
CA VAL A 294 6.88 -8.89 9.71
C VAL A 294 7.44 -10.03 10.56
N GLY A 295 8.14 -9.68 11.64
CA GLY A 295 8.58 -10.60 12.67
C GLY A 295 7.51 -10.86 13.75
N SER A 296 7.79 -11.81 14.66
CA SER A 296 6.88 -12.21 15.71
C SER A 296 7.39 -11.84 17.11
N VAL A 297 6.48 -11.34 17.94
CA VAL A 297 6.68 -11.16 19.39
C VAL A 297 5.64 -11.90 20.20
N ASN A 298 5.99 -12.23 21.45
CA ASN A 298 5.09 -12.78 22.47
C ASN A 298 4.41 -11.66 23.29
N GLN A 299 3.58 -12.06 24.23
CA GLN A 299 2.83 -11.16 25.11
C GLN A 299 3.71 -10.23 25.97
N ARG A 300 5.00 -10.56 26.14
CA ARG A 300 5.97 -9.75 26.90
C ARG A 300 6.79 -8.83 26.01
N ASN A 301 6.42 -8.68 24.75
CA ASN A 301 7.16 -7.93 23.73
C ASN A 301 8.55 -8.50 23.40
N SER A 302 8.87 -9.72 23.84
CA SER A 302 10.11 -10.38 23.43
C SER A 302 9.91 -11.03 22.06
N ARG A 303 10.94 -10.99 21.20
CA ARG A 303 10.92 -11.73 19.94
C ARG A 303 10.63 -13.20 20.21
N SER A 304 9.73 -13.78 19.44
CA SER A 304 9.41 -15.20 19.54
C SER A 304 10.63 -16.03 19.17
N ASP A 305 10.93 -17.09 19.93
CA ASP A 305 12.12 -17.91 19.71
C ASP A 305 12.25 -18.46 18.28
N PHE A 306 11.12 -18.75 17.65
CA PHE A 306 11.07 -19.23 16.27
C PHE A 306 11.21 -18.13 15.24
N SER A 307 10.92 -16.85 15.58
CA SER A 307 10.86 -15.77 14.60
C SER A 307 12.22 -15.49 13.98
N ASN A 308 12.32 -15.61 12.66
CA ASN A 308 13.52 -15.17 11.95
C ASN A 308 13.74 -13.68 12.18
N TYR A 309 15.01 -13.30 12.20
CA TYR A 309 15.47 -11.94 12.46
C TYR A 309 16.65 -11.61 11.55
N ASN A 310 16.62 -10.43 10.95
CA ASN A 310 17.66 -9.89 10.08
C ASN A 310 17.37 -8.42 9.77
N ASN A 311 18.24 -7.76 9.04
CA ASN A 311 18.10 -6.33 8.71
C ASN A 311 16.91 -6.02 7.76
N GLN A 312 16.28 -7.04 7.15
CA GLN A 312 15.10 -6.88 6.31
C GLN A 312 13.80 -6.87 7.12
N VAL A 313 13.79 -7.30 8.37
CA VAL A 313 12.60 -7.15 9.23
C VAL A 313 12.30 -5.66 9.39
N ASP A 314 11.06 -5.27 9.07
CA ASP A 314 10.64 -3.87 9.19
C ASP A 314 9.87 -3.60 10.46
N ILE A 315 9.01 -4.53 10.88
CA ILE A 315 8.13 -4.35 12.01
C ILE A 315 7.83 -5.72 12.66
N VAL A 316 7.49 -5.71 13.94
CA VAL A 316 7.02 -6.93 14.61
C VAL A 316 5.57 -6.77 15.06
N ALA A 317 4.88 -7.89 15.16
CA ALA A 317 3.53 -7.97 15.70
C ALA A 317 3.36 -9.28 16.51
N PRO A 318 2.33 -9.42 17.36
CA PRO A 318 2.04 -10.66 18.07
C PRO A 318 1.98 -11.87 17.13
N GLY A 319 2.63 -12.98 17.51
CA GLY A 319 2.61 -14.21 16.72
C GLY A 319 2.70 -15.47 17.56
N GLU A 320 2.60 -15.36 18.90
CA GLU A 320 2.48 -16.49 19.81
C GLU A 320 1.09 -16.54 20.44
N GLN A 321 0.55 -17.76 20.61
CA GLN A 321 -0.76 -17.96 21.26
C GLN A 321 -1.87 -17.13 20.62
N ILE A 322 -1.87 -17.03 19.30
CA ILE A 322 -2.83 -16.24 18.54
C ILE A 322 -4.14 -17.03 18.42
N TYR A 323 -5.17 -16.58 19.14
CA TYR A 323 -6.50 -17.15 19.03
C TYR A 323 -7.19 -16.62 17.77
N THR A 324 -7.59 -17.52 16.86
CA THR A 324 -8.11 -17.16 15.53
C THR A 324 -9.08 -18.21 15.00
N THR A 325 -9.67 -17.97 13.81
CA THR A 325 -10.56 -18.90 13.11
C THR A 325 -9.81 -20.12 12.61
N GLY A 326 -10.48 -21.27 12.58
CA GLY A 326 -10.05 -22.51 11.93
C GLY A 326 -11.09 -23.00 10.94
N ILE A 327 -10.80 -24.06 10.22
CA ILE A 327 -11.79 -24.68 9.30
C ILE A 327 -12.94 -25.32 10.07
N SER A 328 -14.03 -25.61 9.35
CA SER A 328 -15.23 -26.29 9.91
C SER A 328 -15.85 -25.54 11.09
N ASN A 329 -15.84 -24.22 11.01
CA ASN A 329 -16.43 -23.34 12.03
C ASN A 329 -15.81 -23.50 13.44
N HIS A 330 -14.51 -23.86 13.52
CA HIS A 330 -13.77 -23.96 14.77
C HIS A 330 -12.88 -22.73 14.98
N TYR A 331 -12.37 -22.60 16.21
CA TYR A 331 -11.36 -21.61 16.58
C TYR A 331 -10.12 -22.34 17.09
N VAL A 332 -8.95 -21.79 16.80
CA VAL A 332 -7.66 -22.42 17.09
C VAL A 332 -6.70 -21.44 17.75
N ILE A 333 -5.70 -21.97 18.44
CA ILE A 333 -4.54 -21.21 18.91
C ILE A 333 -3.37 -21.55 17.99
N ALA A 334 -2.73 -20.53 17.46
CA ALA A 334 -1.65 -20.70 16.50
C ALA A 334 -0.39 -19.90 16.88
N ASN A 335 0.77 -20.35 16.41
CA ASN A 335 2.06 -19.68 16.58
C ASN A 335 2.78 -19.56 15.25
N GLY A 336 3.40 -18.42 14.98
CA GLY A 336 4.17 -18.18 13.76
C GLY A 336 4.12 -16.72 13.32
N THR A 337 5.15 -16.29 12.62
CA THR A 337 5.17 -15.00 11.89
C THR A 337 4.06 -14.92 10.85
N SER A 338 3.55 -16.08 10.40
CA SER A 338 2.37 -16.19 9.53
C SER A 338 1.10 -15.58 10.13
N PHE A 339 1.04 -15.44 11.45
CA PHE A 339 -0.07 -14.82 12.17
C PHE A 339 0.25 -13.38 12.59
N SER A 340 1.53 -12.99 12.61
CA SER A 340 1.95 -11.60 12.79
C SER A 340 1.70 -10.76 11.53
N ALA A 341 2.04 -11.28 10.35
CA ALA A 341 1.86 -10.59 9.07
C ALA A 341 0.41 -10.12 8.83
N PRO A 342 -0.64 -10.95 9.04
CA PRO A 342 -2.02 -10.52 8.85
C PRO A 342 -2.48 -9.44 9.84
N ILE A 343 -1.89 -9.32 11.03
CA ILE A 343 -2.17 -8.21 11.94
C ILE A 343 -1.72 -6.89 11.30
N VAL A 344 -0.52 -6.86 10.72
CA VAL A 344 -0.01 -5.70 9.98
C VAL A 344 -0.82 -5.46 8.71
N ALA A 345 -1.13 -6.51 7.94
CA ALA A 345 -1.93 -6.40 6.71
C ALA A 345 -3.34 -5.84 6.97
N GLY A 346 -4.00 -6.27 8.05
CA GLY A 346 -5.28 -5.73 8.49
C GLY A 346 -5.17 -4.24 8.86
N THR A 347 -4.12 -3.86 9.58
CA THR A 347 -3.86 -2.45 9.92
C THR A 347 -3.63 -1.61 8.66
N VAL A 348 -2.84 -2.09 7.70
CA VAL A 348 -2.61 -1.42 6.42
C VAL A 348 -3.90 -1.31 5.60
N ALA A 349 -4.74 -2.34 5.61
CA ALA A 349 -6.05 -2.29 4.96
C ALA A 349 -6.96 -1.22 5.58
N MET A 350 -6.93 -1.08 6.91
CA MET A 350 -7.63 0.02 7.60
C MET A 350 -7.06 1.39 7.21
N MET A 351 -5.74 1.53 7.10
CA MET A 351 -5.11 2.76 6.61
C MET A 351 -5.62 3.12 5.21
N LYS A 352 -5.69 2.15 4.30
CA LYS A 352 -6.22 2.32 2.93
C LYS A 352 -7.73 2.58 2.90
N ALA A 353 -8.49 2.02 3.83
CA ALA A 353 -9.92 2.32 3.96
C ALA A 353 -10.14 3.76 4.49
N ILE A 354 -9.29 4.23 5.41
CA ILE A 354 -9.39 5.56 6.03
C ILE A 354 -8.83 6.65 5.10
N VAL A 355 -7.66 6.43 4.49
CA VAL A 355 -6.96 7.35 3.58
C VAL A 355 -6.57 6.59 2.30
N PRO A 356 -7.48 6.47 1.34
CA PRO A 356 -7.33 5.61 0.15
C PRO A 356 -6.12 5.91 -0.73
N GLU A 357 -5.70 7.16 -0.77
CA GLU A 357 -4.62 7.64 -1.63
C GLU A 357 -3.21 7.45 -1.03
N LEU A 358 -3.08 6.83 0.15
CA LEU A 358 -1.77 6.53 0.70
C LEU A 358 -0.95 5.67 -0.26
N SER A 359 0.21 6.16 -0.63
CA SER A 359 1.20 5.38 -1.37
C SER A 359 1.85 4.31 -0.50
N VAL A 360 2.46 3.30 -1.10
CA VAL A 360 3.19 2.25 -0.37
C VAL A 360 4.28 2.87 0.52
N LYS A 361 4.96 3.90 0.03
CA LYS A 361 5.98 4.62 0.79
C LYS A 361 5.41 5.29 2.05
N GLU A 362 4.31 6.05 1.91
CA GLU A 362 3.65 6.70 3.05
C GLU A 362 3.13 5.68 4.07
N ILE A 363 2.60 4.54 3.61
CA ILE A 363 2.18 3.44 4.49
C ILE A 363 3.37 2.93 5.31
N THR A 364 4.50 2.64 4.65
CA THR A 364 5.70 2.17 5.33
C THR A 364 6.24 3.23 6.32
N GLU A 365 6.26 4.50 5.93
CA GLU A 365 6.68 5.61 6.80
C GLU A 365 5.78 5.73 8.03
N VAL A 366 4.45 5.65 7.87
CA VAL A 366 3.52 5.66 9.01
C VAL A 366 3.78 4.49 9.93
N LEU A 367 3.86 3.26 9.41
CA LEU A 367 4.08 2.07 10.23
C LEU A 367 5.39 2.15 11.03
N THR A 368 6.48 2.55 10.37
CA THR A 368 7.81 2.59 11.00
C THR A 368 7.97 3.75 12.00
N LYS A 369 7.37 4.92 11.69
CA LYS A 369 7.36 6.09 12.58
C LYS A 369 6.52 5.86 13.83
N THR A 370 5.44 5.08 13.72
CA THR A 370 4.46 4.88 14.80
C THR A 370 4.67 3.60 15.60
N ALA A 371 5.62 2.76 15.17
CA ALA A 371 5.97 1.54 15.91
C ALA A 371 6.50 1.88 17.30
N LYS A 372 6.14 1.05 18.29
CA LYS A 372 6.75 1.12 19.62
C LYS A 372 8.14 0.49 19.53
N ASP A 373 9.18 1.30 19.67
CA ASP A 373 10.57 0.83 19.62
C ASP A 373 10.82 -0.25 20.68
N LEU A 374 11.47 -1.33 20.27
CA LEU A 374 11.84 -2.47 21.10
C LEU A 374 13.29 -2.85 20.82
N GLY A 375 13.98 -3.36 21.84
CA GLY A 375 15.37 -3.78 21.68
C GLY A 375 16.35 -2.62 21.65
N GLN A 376 17.23 -2.59 20.64
CA GLN A 376 18.17 -1.51 20.45
C GLN A 376 17.47 -0.30 19.82
N ALA A 377 17.72 0.90 20.32
CA ALA A 377 17.05 2.11 19.84
C ALA A 377 17.18 2.32 18.31
N GLY A 378 16.06 2.54 17.66
CA GLY A 378 15.92 2.63 16.21
C GLY A 378 15.74 1.27 15.54
N LYS A 379 15.97 1.19 14.20
CA LYS A 379 15.82 -0.08 13.49
C LYS A 379 16.91 -1.06 13.89
N ASP A 380 16.52 -2.23 14.39
CA ASP A 380 17.41 -3.35 14.68
C ASP A 380 16.99 -4.65 13.94
N ALA A 381 17.84 -5.67 14.03
CA ALA A 381 17.61 -6.92 13.29
C ALA A 381 16.54 -7.84 13.93
N GLU A 382 16.22 -7.66 15.22
CA GLU A 382 15.28 -8.52 15.95
C GLU A 382 13.85 -7.99 15.89
N TYR A 383 13.68 -6.66 15.94
CA TYR A 383 12.38 -6.01 16.05
C TYR A 383 12.07 -5.07 14.87
N GLY A 384 13.00 -4.89 13.92
CA GLY A 384 12.84 -3.88 12.90
C GLY A 384 12.75 -2.49 13.51
N PHE A 385 11.71 -1.73 13.19
CA PHE A 385 11.39 -0.44 13.82
C PHE A 385 10.58 -0.58 15.12
N GLY A 386 10.23 -1.81 15.52
CA GLY A 386 9.52 -2.08 16.76
C GLY A 386 8.15 -2.73 16.57
N LEU A 387 7.35 -2.75 17.63
CA LEU A 387 6.01 -3.33 17.68
C LEU A 387 4.97 -2.43 17.02
N LEU A 388 4.13 -3.00 16.18
CA LEU A 388 2.96 -2.33 15.61
C LEU A 388 2.11 -1.65 16.70
N ASN A 389 1.80 -0.37 16.51
CA ASN A 389 0.99 0.42 17.42
C ASN A 389 -0.14 1.16 16.67
N SER A 390 -1.30 0.52 16.55
CA SER A 390 -2.42 1.08 15.79
C SER A 390 -3.03 2.34 16.41
N LYS A 391 -2.80 2.61 17.70
CA LYS A 391 -3.19 3.86 18.33
C LYS A 391 -2.40 5.04 17.79
N GLN A 392 -1.09 4.88 17.65
CA GLN A 392 -0.24 5.92 17.04
C GLN A 392 -0.47 6.03 15.52
N VAL A 393 -0.73 4.89 14.84
CA VAL A 393 -1.19 4.90 13.44
C VAL A 393 -2.44 5.75 13.29
N LYS A 394 -3.45 5.59 14.18
CA LYS A 394 -4.67 6.43 14.18
C LYS A 394 -4.33 7.91 14.26
N ALA A 395 -3.50 8.30 15.22
CA ALA A 395 -3.13 9.71 15.42
C ALA A 395 -2.46 10.30 14.16
N GLU A 396 -1.55 9.55 13.53
CA GLU A 396 -0.92 9.97 12.28
C GLU A 396 -1.92 10.09 11.13
N LEU A 397 -2.86 9.15 11.01
CA LEU A 397 -3.92 9.21 9.99
C LEU A 397 -4.86 10.41 10.21
N GLU A 398 -5.19 10.75 11.44
CA GLU A 398 -6.00 11.93 11.77
C GLU A 398 -5.28 13.23 11.35
N GLN A 399 -3.97 13.33 11.60
CA GLN A 399 -3.16 14.45 11.11
C GLN A 399 -3.13 14.51 9.58
N LEU A 400 -2.93 13.37 8.91
CA LEU A 400 -2.95 13.29 7.45
C LEU A 400 -4.31 13.70 6.87
N LEU A 401 -5.41 13.30 7.49
CA LEU A 401 -6.76 13.71 7.07
C LEU A 401 -6.97 15.22 7.21
N ILE A 402 -6.44 15.85 8.25
CA ILE A 402 -6.48 17.31 8.44
C ILE A 402 -5.64 18.00 7.37
N GLN A 403 -4.42 17.51 7.10
CA GLN A 403 -3.52 18.06 6.10
C GLN A 403 -4.04 17.91 4.67
N LYS A 404 -4.70 16.77 4.40
CA LYS A 404 -5.34 16.46 3.12
C LYS A 404 -6.80 16.93 3.09
N GLN A 405 -7.13 18.11 3.68
CA GLN A 405 -8.46 18.70 3.49
C GLN A 405 -8.81 18.59 2.02
N THR A 406 -9.93 17.92 1.71
CA THR A 406 -10.36 17.58 0.36
C THR A 406 -10.38 18.84 -0.52
N VAL A 407 -9.37 18.98 -1.35
CA VAL A 407 -9.37 19.98 -2.41
C VAL A 407 -10.11 19.34 -3.59
N PRO A 408 -11.32 19.78 -3.90
CA PRO A 408 -12.08 19.19 -4.98
C PRO A 408 -11.39 19.45 -6.32
N VAL A 409 -11.57 18.54 -7.25
CA VAL A 409 -11.24 18.80 -8.65
C VAL A 409 -12.13 19.90 -9.17
N THR A 410 -11.55 20.86 -9.88
CA THR A 410 -12.28 21.94 -10.55
C THR A 410 -12.15 21.90 -12.07
N GLY A 411 -11.36 20.95 -12.60
CA GLY A 411 -11.20 20.74 -14.02
C GLY A 411 -10.20 19.67 -14.40
N ILE A 412 -10.28 19.23 -15.66
CA ILE A 412 -9.35 18.32 -16.31
C ILE A 412 -9.02 18.84 -17.70
N SER A 413 -7.79 18.69 -18.14
CA SER A 413 -7.36 19.00 -19.50
C SER A 413 -6.45 17.90 -20.04
N LEU A 414 -6.37 17.80 -21.36
CA LEU A 414 -5.46 16.87 -22.04
C LEU A 414 -4.34 17.64 -22.72
N ASN A 415 -3.15 17.02 -22.79
CA ASN A 415 -2.00 17.54 -23.52
C ASN A 415 -2.25 17.66 -25.04
N GLN A 416 -3.24 16.93 -25.58
CA GLN A 416 -3.64 16.96 -26.98
C GLN A 416 -5.16 16.75 -27.08
N THR A 417 -5.81 17.48 -28.01
CA THR A 417 -7.24 17.36 -28.29
C THR A 417 -7.54 16.66 -29.63
N MET A 418 -6.50 16.49 -30.46
CA MET A 418 -6.58 15.77 -31.71
C MET A 418 -5.32 14.94 -31.92
N ILE A 419 -5.51 13.69 -32.30
CA ILE A 419 -4.46 12.72 -32.57
C ILE A 419 -4.71 12.08 -33.93
N ARG A 420 -3.65 11.89 -34.71
CA ARG A 420 -3.71 11.13 -35.93
C ARG A 420 -2.70 9.99 -35.87
N LEU A 421 -3.16 8.76 -36.09
CA LEU A 421 -2.40 7.54 -36.01
C LEU A 421 -2.65 6.68 -37.25
N LEU A 422 -1.75 5.74 -37.51
CA LEU A 422 -1.91 4.71 -38.55
C LEU A 422 -2.34 3.39 -37.89
N ALA A 423 -3.32 2.73 -38.48
CA ALA A 423 -3.67 1.35 -38.08
C ALA A 423 -2.51 0.40 -38.39
N GLY A 424 -2.41 -0.68 -37.63
CA GLY A 424 -1.51 -1.78 -37.95
C GLY A 424 -1.95 -2.52 -39.22
N GLU A 425 -1.01 -3.19 -39.90
CA GLU A 425 -1.30 -4.11 -40.99
C GLU A 425 -1.32 -5.55 -40.48
N ASP A 426 -2.27 -6.35 -40.94
CA ASP A 426 -2.33 -7.82 -40.83
C ASP A 426 -1.75 -8.44 -39.52
N GLY A 427 -2.26 -8.00 -38.33
CA GLY A 427 -1.87 -8.55 -37.04
C GLY A 427 -0.78 -7.78 -36.29
N ASP A 428 -0.21 -6.75 -36.87
CA ASP A 428 0.70 -5.83 -36.18
C ASP A 428 -0.09 -4.82 -35.34
N ALA A 429 0.45 -4.45 -34.18
CA ALA A 429 -0.10 -3.36 -33.38
C ALA A 429 0.02 -2.04 -34.13
N GLY A 430 -1.08 -1.27 -34.20
CA GLY A 430 -1.08 0.07 -34.78
C GLY A 430 -0.21 1.07 -34.00
N GLU A 431 -0.06 2.28 -34.55
CA GLU A 431 0.68 3.34 -33.87
C GLU A 431 0.11 3.66 -32.48
N GLN A 432 0.99 4.04 -31.58
CA GLN A 432 0.65 4.38 -30.20
C GLN A 432 1.12 5.78 -29.86
N THR A 433 0.34 6.47 -29.01
CA THR A 433 0.73 7.77 -28.43
C THR A 433 0.15 7.89 -27.02
N ALA A 434 0.85 8.61 -26.15
CA ALA A 434 0.38 8.86 -24.79
C ALA A 434 -0.45 10.15 -24.71
N LEU A 435 -1.66 10.05 -24.19
CA LEU A 435 -2.41 11.17 -23.65
C LEU A 435 -2.09 11.34 -22.17
N THR A 436 -1.86 12.59 -21.77
CA THR A 436 -1.67 12.94 -20.37
C THR A 436 -2.81 13.86 -19.94
N ALA A 437 -3.49 13.48 -18.87
CA ALA A 437 -4.48 14.30 -18.21
C ALA A 437 -3.83 15.19 -17.15
N THR A 438 -4.19 16.47 -17.14
CA THR A 438 -3.80 17.42 -16.10
C THR A 438 -5.04 17.80 -15.31
N ILE A 439 -5.02 17.53 -14.02
CA ILE A 439 -6.08 17.83 -13.07
C ILE A 439 -5.84 19.22 -12.46
N THR A 440 -6.90 20.00 -12.33
CA THR A 440 -6.88 21.33 -11.71
C THR A 440 -7.81 21.32 -10.47
N PRO A 441 -7.39 21.87 -9.33
CA PRO A 441 -6.03 22.38 -9.07
C PRO A 441 -5.01 21.24 -8.92
N SER A 442 -3.72 21.56 -8.99
CA SER A 442 -2.64 20.55 -8.94
C SER A 442 -2.55 19.81 -7.59
N ASN A 443 -3.12 20.38 -6.54
CA ASN A 443 -3.26 19.81 -5.20
C ASN A 443 -4.64 19.19 -4.96
N ALA A 444 -5.43 18.92 -6.00
CA ALA A 444 -6.69 18.20 -5.86
C ALA A 444 -6.48 16.85 -5.16
N THR A 445 -7.36 16.51 -4.22
CA THR A 445 -7.21 15.35 -3.34
C THR A 445 -7.32 14.04 -4.10
N ASP A 446 -8.31 13.91 -4.99
CA ASP A 446 -8.38 12.77 -5.91
C ASP A 446 -7.99 13.23 -7.32
N ARG A 447 -6.91 12.64 -7.83
CA ARG A 447 -6.38 12.93 -9.16
C ARG A 447 -6.52 11.74 -10.11
N ASN A 448 -7.27 10.74 -9.71
CA ASN A 448 -7.50 9.55 -10.51
C ASN A 448 -8.36 9.88 -11.73
N VAL A 449 -8.00 9.26 -12.84
CA VAL A 449 -8.64 9.45 -14.14
C VAL A 449 -9.02 8.10 -14.73
N VAL A 450 -10.27 8.00 -15.16
CA VAL A 450 -10.76 6.84 -15.92
C VAL A 450 -10.71 7.17 -17.42
N TRP A 451 -10.04 6.32 -18.18
CA TRP A 451 -9.91 6.46 -19.61
C TRP A 451 -10.88 5.55 -20.34
N THR A 452 -11.59 6.12 -21.31
CA THR A 452 -12.54 5.37 -22.15
C THR A 452 -12.40 5.75 -23.61
N SER A 453 -12.75 4.83 -24.50
CA SER A 453 -12.84 5.08 -25.94
C SER A 453 -14.28 4.89 -26.41
N SER A 454 -14.79 5.81 -27.23
CA SER A 454 -16.13 5.70 -27.84
C SER A 454 -16.20 4.55 -28.86
N ARG A 455 -15.04 4.14 -29.41
CA ARG A 455 -14.91 3.05 -30.39
C ARG A 455 -13.58 2.30 -30.18
N PRO A 456 -13.51 1.37 -29.22
CA PRO A 456 -12.28 0.62 -28.93
C PRO A 456 -11.76 -0.19 -30.13
N THR A 457 -12.63 -0.56 -31.07
CA THR A 457 -12.26 -1.24 -32.32
C THR A 457 -11.57 -0.32 -33.35
N VAL A 458 -11.65 0.99 -33.17
CA VAL A 458 -10.94 2.00 -33.99
C VAL A 458 -9.68 2.47 -33.29
N ALA A 459 -9.81 2.92 -32.05
CA ALA A 459 -8.70 3.30 -31.18
C ALA A 459 -9.00 2.88 -29.74
N SER A 460 -8.15 2.09 -29.14
CA SER A 460 -8.22 1.70 -27.72
C SER A 460 -7.39 2.66 -26.87
N VAL A 461 -7.69 2.72 -25.57
CA VAL A 461 -6.91 3.46 -24.58
C VAL A 461 -6.71 2.62 -23.32
N SER A 462 -5.48 2.63 -22.79
CA SER A 462 -5.18 2.00 -21.50
C SER A 462 -5.52 2.94 -20.33
N GLN A 463 -5.58 2.41 -19.12
CA GLN A 463 -5.77 3.23 -17.91
C GLN A 463 -4.56 4.15 -17.60
N SER A 464 -3.43 3.97 -18.28
CA SER A 464 -2.29 4.91 -18.26
C SER A 464 -2.37 6.01 -19.33
N GLY A 465 -3.45 6.07 -20.11
CA GLY A 465 -3.62 7.07 -21.19
C GLY A 465 -2.91 6.71 -22.49
N MET A 466 -2.38 5.50 -22.64
CA MET A 466 -1.77 5.06 -23.90
C MET A 466 -2.85 4.73 -24.92
N VAL A 467 -2.92 5.52 -25.97
CA VAL A 467 -3.85 5.33 -27.10
C VAL A 467 -3.17 4.46 -28.15
N THR A 468 -3.86 3.42 -28.61
CA THR A 468 -3.40 2.49 -29.66
C THR A 468 -4.38 2.51 -30.82
N ALA A 469 -3.89 2.74 -32.02
CA ALA A 469 -4.67 2.61 -33.26
C ALA A 469 -4.99 1.13 -33.52
N VAL A 470 -6.24 0.81 -33.83
CA VAL A 470 -6.71 -0.56 -34.10
C VAL A 470 -7.16 -0.71 -35.54
N SER A 471 -8.08 0.11 -36.02
CA SER A 471 -8.57 0.05 -37.38
C SER A 471 -8.93 1.45 -37.89
N LYS A 472 -9.00 1.62 -39.24
CA LYS A 472 -9.36 2.90 -39.85
C LYS A 472 -10.69 3.43 -39.35
N GLY A 473 -10.73 4.71 -38.98
CA GLY A 473 -11.95 5.38 -38.51
C GLY A 473 -11.66 6.57 -37.60
N GLU A 474 -12.69 6.97 -36.88
CA GLU A 474 -12.59 8.03 -35.88
C GLU A 474 -13.11 7.51 -34.53
N ALA A 475 -12.43 7.85 -33.46
CA ALA A 475 -12.86 7.59 -32.09
C ALA A 475 -12.66 8.84 -31.23
N ILE A 476 -13.41 8.92 -30.13
CA ILE A 476 -13.21 9.93 -29.07
C ILE A 476 -12.65 9.20 -27.86
N ILE A 477 -11.48 9.61 -27.41
CA ILE A 477 -10.93 9.20 -26.12
C ILE A 477 -11.39 10.20 -25.08
N THR A 478 -11.92 9.71 -23.98
CA THR A 478 -12.39 10.52 -22.85
C THR A 478 -11.56 10.17 -21.62
N ALA A 479 -11.06 11.20 -20.96
CA ALA A 479 -10.54 11.14 -19.60
C ALA A 479 -11.60 11.74 -18.66
N GLU A 480 -12.02 10.99 -17.64
CA GLU A 480 -13.02 11.40 -16.67
C GLU A 480 -12.45 11.29 -15.26
N THR A 481 -12.66 12.32 -14.42
CA THR A 481 -12.23 12.28 -13.03
C THR A 481 -13.16 11.41 -12.19
N VAL A 482 -12.59 10.67 -11.22
CA VAL A 482 -13.36 9.75 -10.38
C VAL A 482 -14.24 10.51 -9.38
N ASP A 483 -13.78 11.67 -8.91
CA ASP A 483 -14.44 12.45 -7.85
C ASP A 483 -15.55 13.36 -8.35
N GLY A 484 -15.50 13.70 -9.66
CA GLY A 484 -16.30 14.84 -9.92
C GLY A 484 -16.95 14.97 -11.23
N MET A 485 -16.90 14.19 -12.06
CA MET A 485 -17.66 14.41 -13.28
C MET A 485 -17.03 15.42 -14.27
N TYR A 486 -15.74 15.74 -14.09
CA TYR A 486 -15.02 16.51 -15.10
C TYR A 486 -14.52 15.57 -16.18
N LYS A 487 -14.71 16.01 -17.45
CA LYS A 487 -14.32 15.23 -18.63
C LYS A 487 -13.51 16.08 -19.57
N ALA A 488 -12.46 15.47 -20.14
CA ALA A 488 -11.73 16.04 -21.27
C ALA A 488 -11.64 14.99 -22.38
N THR A 489 -11.72 15.45 -23.62
CA THR A 489 -11.79 14.55 -24.76
C THR A 489 -10.72 14.86 -25.80
N ALA A 490 -10.25 13.83 -26.48
CA ALA A 490 -9.38 13.93 -27.63
C ALA A 490 -10.00 13.15 -28.81
N LYS A 491 -10.07 13.79 -29.97
CA LYS A 491 -10.47 13.13 -31.21
C LYS A 491 -9.28 12.36 -31.76
N VAL A 492 -9.45 11.08 -32.00
CA VAL A 492 -8.45 10.21 -32.63
C VAL A 492 -8.93 9.86 -34.03
N ILE A 493 -8.11 10.16 -35.03
CA ILE A 493 -8.31 9.77 -36.43
C ILE A 493 -7.30 8.68 -36.72
N VAL A 494 -7.78 7.52 -37.06
CA VAL A 494 -6.94 6.41 -37.50
C VAL A 494 -7.06 6.26 -38.99
N ASP A 495 -5.94 6.51 -39.67
CA ASP A 495 -5.83 6.30 -41.11
C ASP A 495 -5.42 4.84 -41.40
N ALA A 496 -5.96 4.25 -42.43
CA ALA A 496 -5.43 2.98 -42.92
C ALA A 496 -4.06 3.23 -43.58
N PRO A 497 -3.11 2.31 -43.45
CA PRO A 497 -1.92 2.32 -44.26
C PRO A 497 -2.33 2.33 -45.74
N LYS A 498 -1.71 3.19 -46.55
CA LYS A 498 -1.97 3.20 -47.99
C LYS A 498 -1.46 1.89 -48.58
N PRO A 499 -2.23 1.21 -49.42
CA PRO A 499 -1.78 -0.02 -50.05
C PRO A 499 -0.50 0.28 -50.88
N PHE A 500 0.32 -0.73 -50.99
CA PHE A 500 1.59 -0.71 -51.67
C PHE A 500 1.36 -0.52 -53.18
N VAL A 501 1.37 0.71 -53.66
CA VAL A 501 1.19 1.04 -55.07
C VAL A 501 2.43 1.83 -55.54
N GLY A 502 3.26 1.25 -56.40
CA GLY A 502 4.43 1.91 -56.95
C GLY A 502 4.95 1.25 -58.22
N THR A 503 5.53 2.04 -59.10
CA THR A 503 6.37 1.53 -60.20
C THR A 503 7.75 1.23 -59.66
N PHE A 504 8.18 -0.02 -59.79
CA PHE A 504 9.48 -0.47 -59.28
C PHE A 504 10.53 -0.39 -60.40
N ALA A 505 11.66 0.25 -60.09
CA ALA A 505 12.86 0.11 -60.93
C ALA A 505 13.63 -1.14 -60.44
N ASP A 506 14.03 -2.00 -61.33
CA ASP A 506 14.82 -3.18 -61.03
C ASP A 506 16.26 -2.80 -60.67
N LEU A 507 16.61 -2.90 -59.41
CA LEU A 507 17.96 -2.71 -58.90
C LEU A 507 18.57 -4.05 -58.56
N THR A 508 19.60 -4.49 -59.25
CA THR A 508 20.36 -5.69 -58.92
C THR A 508 21.52 -5.34 -57.96
N VAL A 509 21.61 -6.04 -56.83
CA VAL A 509 22.57 -5.77 -55.77
C VAL A 509 23.24 -7.05 -55.27
N ASN A 510 24.39 -6.92 -54.62
CA ASN A 510 25.05 -8.03 -53.95
C ASN A 510 24.47 -8.29 -52.54
N THR A 511 24.84 -9.39 -51.94
CA THR A 511 24.33 -9.84 -50.65
C THR A 511 24.70 -8.94 -49.44
N SER A 512 25.69 -8.06 -49.58
CA SER A 512 26.15 -7.13 -48.51
C SER A 512 25.65 -5.71 -48.70
N LYS A 513 24.80 -5.45 -49.71
CA LYS A 513 24.35 -4.10 -50.06
C LYS A 513 23.66 -3.43 -48.86
N GLN A 514 24.11 -2.23 -48.55
CA GLN A 514 23.41 -1.28 -47.69
C GLN A 514 22.71 -0.21 -48.56
N PHE A 515 21.52 0.16 -48.15
CA PHE A 515 20.75 1.21 -48.81
C PHE A 515 20.87 2.50 -47.99
N VAL A 516 21.18 3.60 -48.65
CA VAL A 516 21.12 4.95 -48.10
C VAL A 516 19.88 5.61 -48.65
N VAL A 517 18.90 5.82 -47.82
CA VAL A 517 17.68 6.54 -48.15
C VAL A 517 17.87 8.00 -47.80
N LYS A 518 17.83 8.88 -48.79
CA LYS A 518 17.99 10.31 -48.59
C LYS A 518 16.62 11.01 -48.65
N PHE A 519 16.33 11.79 -47.63
CA PHE A 519 15.14 12.62 -47.55
C PHE A 519 15.44 14.05 -47.99
N ASN A 520 14.43 14.78 -48.40
CA ASN A 520 14.55 16.18 -48.80
C ASN A 520 14.58 17.15 -47.60
N LYS A 521 14.50 16.63 -46.39
CA LYS A 521 14.55 17.37 -45.13
C LYS A 521 15.30 16.58 -44.06
N PRO A 522 15.96 17.28 -43.12
CA PRO A 522 16.48 16.64 -41.91
C PRO A 522 15.38 15.88 -41.13
N LEU A 523 15.70 14.70 -40.66
CA LEU A 523 14.82 13.85 -39.88
C LEU A 523 14.82 14.25 -38.38
N ALA A 524 13.75 14.00 -37.69
CA ALA A 524 13.64 14.25 -36.25
C ALA A 524 14.53 13.29 -35.43
N GLU A 525 15.23 13.80 -34.45
CA GLU A 525 16.07 12.98 -33.56
C GLU A 525 15.23 12.15 -32.59
N GLY A 526 15.74 11.00 -32.13
CA GLY A 526 15.09 10.15 -31.12
C GLY A 526 13.94 9.27 -31.63
N MET A 527 13.64 9.26 -32.91
CA MET A 527 12.59 8.40 -33.48
C MET A 527 13.07 6.98 -33.77
N ASN A 528 12.15 6.02 -33.56
CA ASN A 528 12.36 4.65 -34.03
C ASN A 528 11.96 4.53 -35.52
N TYR A 529 12.88 4.83 -36.38
CA TYR A 529 12.63 4.80 -37.85
C TYR A 529 12.40 3.39 -38.39
N LYS A 530 12.84 2.34 -37.71
CA LYS A 530 12.66 0.95 -38.14
C LYS A 530 11.18 0.59 -38.29
N LYS A 531 10.30 1.15 -37.48
CA LYS A 531 8.84 0.92 -37.55
C LYS A 531 8.20 1.43 -38.87
N HIS A 532 8.85 2.37 -39.55
CA HIS A 532 8.38 2.91 -40.82
C HIS A 532 9.04 2.25 -42.05
N ILE A 533 9.94 1.30 -41.84
CA ILE A 533 10.65 0.59 -42.91
C ILE A 533 10.18 -0.86 -42.92
N GLN A 534 9.63 -1.26 -44.05
CA GLN A 534 9.26 -2.66 -44.29
C GLN A 534 10.09 -3.21 -45.44
N ILE A 535 10.61 -4.42 -45.28
CA ILE A 535 11.23 -5.20 -46.36
C ILE A 535 10.48 -6.50 -46.44
N SER A 536 10.11 -6.91 -47.65
CA SER A 536 9.32 -8.14 -47.85
C SER A 536 9.78 -8.90 -49.09
N LYS A 537 9.45 -10.17 -49.21
CA LYS A 537 9.66 -11.01 -50.40
C LYS A 537 8.56 -10.80 -51.45
N ARG A 538 7.48 -10.08 -51.15
CA ARG A 538 6.32 -9.83 -52.03
C ARG A 538 6.03 -8.35 -52.12
N ALA A 539 5.52 -7.95 -53.28
CA ALA A 539 5.18 -6.55 -53.58
C ALA A 539 4.04 -6.00 -52.69
N ASP A 540 3.16 -6.86 -52.22
CA ASP A 540 2.04 -6.54 -51.34
C ASP A 540 2.44 -6.39 -49.84
N GLY A 541 3.74 -6.49 -49.55
CA GLY A 541 4.26 -6.39 -48.18
C GLY A 541 4.20 -7.69 -47.40
N GLN A 542 3.58 -8.74 -47.94
CA GLN A 542 3.55 -10.04 -47.28
C GLN A 542 4.92 -10.73 -47.28
N GLN A 543 5.12 -11.69 -46.36
CA GLN A 543 6.42 -12.30 -46.07
C GLN A 543 7.48 -11.25 -45.67
N PRO A 544 7.24 -10.53 -44.55
CA PRO A 544 8.16 -9.49 -44.08
C PRO A 544 9.49 -10.08 -43.65
N ILE A 545 10.55 -9.34 -43.90
CA ILE A 545 11.90 -9.65 -43.43
C ILE A 545 12.19 -8.78 -42.22
N THR A 546 12.56 -9.40 -41.09
CA THR A 546 12.87 -8.71 -39.84
C THR A 546 14.37 -8.58 -39.56
N THR A 547 15.20 -9.31 -40.30
CA THR A 547 16.66 -9.42 -40.11
C THR A 547 17.44 -8.29 -40.80
N PHE A 548 17.03 -7.05 -40.52
CA PHE A 548 17.73 -5.85 -40.99
C PHE A 548 17.81 -4.79 -39.89
N ASN A 549 18.78 -3.88 -40.04
CA ASN A 549 18.97 -2.72 -39.18
C ASN A 549 18.63 -1.44 -39.92
N VAL A 550 18.11 -0.46 -39.22
CA VAL A 550 17.91 0.92 -39.67
C VAL A 550 18.72 1.82 -38.76
N THR A 551 19.66 2.56 -39.34
CA THR A 551 20.54 3.47 -38.59
C THR A 551 20.30 4.91 -39.06
N PHE A 552 20.01 5.79 -38.10
CA PHE A 552 20.00 7.24 -38.27
C PHE A 552 21.35 7.79 -37.81
N ASN A 553 21.97 8.65 -38.65
CA ASN A 553 23.21 9.34 -38.31
C ASN A 553 22.92 10.83 -38.06
N PRO A 554 23.02 11.35 -36.83
CA PRO A 554 22.79 12.78 -36.56
C PRO A 554 23.72 13.73 -37.29
N ALA A 555 24.91 13.27 -37.69
CA ALA A 555 25.85 14.07 -38.49
C ALA A 555 25.42 14.22 -39.96
N VAL A 556 24.52 13.37 -40.46
CA VAL A 556 23.92 13.43 -41.80
C VAL A 556 22.40 13.23 -41.63
N PRO A 557 21.70 14.25 -41.09
CA PRO A 557 20.35 14.10 -40.54
C PRO A 557 19.25 13.91 -41.60
N ASP A 558 19.57 13.96 -42.86
CA ASP A 558 18.64 13.70 -43.97
C ASP A 558 18.73 12.26 -44.52
N GLN A 559 19.45 11.35 -43.83
CA GLN A 559 19.68 10.00 -44.32
C GLN A 559 19.35 8.91 -43.29
N LEU A 560 18.80 7.82 -43.83
CA LEU A 560 18.70 6.53 -43.11
C LEU A 560 19.53 5.48 -43.83
N ILE A 561 20.27 4.68 -43.10
CA ILE A 561 21.02 3.54 -43.60
C ILE A 561 20.25 2.27 -43.27
N ILE A 562 19.91 1.47 -44.27
CA ILE A 562 19.21 0.19 -44.13
C ILE A 562 20.18 -0.90 -44.56
N ALA A 563 20.51 -1.81 -43.66
CA ALA A 563 21.48 -2.86 -43.87
C ALA A 563 20.96 -4.22 -43.35
N PRO A 564 21.32 -5.34 -43.99
CA PRO A 564 21.04 -6.66 -43.43
C PRO A 564 21.80 -6.86 -42.12
N GLN A 565 21.27 -7.64 -41.22
CA GLN A 565 21.98 -8.00 -39.97
C GLN A 565 23.21 -8.88 -40.24
N SER A 566 23.15 -9.71 -41.28
CA SER A 566 24.27 -10.50 -41.78
C SER A 566 24.49 -10.29 -43.29
N ARG A 567 23.72 -10.96 -44.11
CA ARG A 567 23.68 -10.81 -45.58
C ARG A 567 22.26 -11.01 -46.08
N TRP A 568 21.89 -10.35 -47.17
CA TRP A 568 20.66 -10.65 -47.90
C TRP A 568 20.77 -12.05 -48.53
N GLU A 569 19.70 -12.82 -48.43
CA GLU A 569 19.59 -14.05 -49.22
C GLU A 569 19.37 -13.71 -50.71
N LEU A 570 19.69 -14.67 -51.59
CA LEU A 570 19.38 -14.48 -53.01
C LEU A 570 17.87 -14.38 -53.25
N GLY A 571 17.46 -13.50 -54.11
CA GLY A 571 16.05 -13.34 -54.44
C GLY A 571 15.60 -11.90 -54.66
N THR A 572 14.29 -11.73 -54.85
CA THR A 572 13.66 -10.42 -55.04
C THR A 572 13.12 -9.91 -53.71
N TYR A 573 13.33 -8.62 -53.48
CA TYR A 573 12.88 -7.91 -52.29
C TYR A 573 12.18 -6.61 -52.66
N TYR A 574 11.28 -6.19 -51.78
CA TYR A 574 10.55 -4.95 -51.84
C TYR A 574 10.81 -4.17 -50.57
N LEU A 575 11.42 -2.99 -50.69
CA LEU A 575 11.62 -2.03 -49.60
C LEU A 575 10.50 -1.00 -49.66
N ASN A 576 9.80 -0.84 -48.58
CA ASN A 576 8.75 0.15 -48.44
C ASN A 576 9.07 1.08 -47.26
N ILE A 577 9.08 2.36 -47.48
CA ILE A 577 9.14 3.40 -46.47
C ILE A 577 7.73 3.94 -46.33
N ARG A 578 7.12 3.65 -45.21
CA ARG A 578 5.74 4.03 -44.92
C ARG A 578 5.62 5.51 -44.63
N GLN A 579 4.47 6.09 -44.93
CA GLN A 579 4.09 7.42 -44.47
C GLN A 579 4.26 7.57 -42.93
N GLY A 580 4.42 8.80 -42.43
CA GLY A 580 4.57 9.05 -40.98
C GLY A 580 6.03 9.23 -40.53
N VAL A 581 7.03 9.02 -41.39
CA VAL A 581 8.42 9.43 -41.07
C VAL A 581 8.44 10.94 -40.84
N GLN A 582 8.91 11.39 -39.70
CA GLN A 582 8.86 12.80 -39.28
C GLN A 582 10.17 13.51 -39.55
N ALA A 583 10.06 14.68 -40.15
CA ALA A 583 11.15 15.62 -40.28
C ALA A 583 11.33 16.48 -39.03
N LYS A 584 12.50 17.07 -38.83
CA LYS A 584 12.84 17.95 -37.70
C LYS A 584 11.90 19.15 -37.56
N ASP A 585 11.31 19.61 -38.66
CA ASP A 585 10.32 20.69 -38.70
C ASP A 585 8.88 20.22 -38.37
N GLY A 586 8.71 18.97 -37.94
CA GLY A 586 7.43 18.35 -37.57
C GLY A 586 6.61 17.83 -38.75
N LYS A 587 7.02 18.06 -39.99
CA LYS A 587 6.31 17.54 -41.18
C LYS A 587 6.50 16.04 -41.29
N LEU A 588 5.46 15.36 -41.76
CA LEU A 588 5.45 13.92 -41.97
C LEU A 588 5.58 13.57 -43.44
N LEU A 589 6.20 12.43 -43.74
CA LEU A 589 6.11 11.79 -45.03
C LEU A 589 4.65 11.42 -45.29
N THR A 590 4.08 11.97 -46.37
CA THR A 590 2.64 11.83 -46.68
C THR A 590 2.30 10.65 -47.57
N GLU A 591 3.30 10.05 -48.20
CA GLU A 591 3.14 8.93 -49.14
C GLU A 591 4.17 7.86 -48.87
N ASN A 592 3.81 6.59 -49.15
CA ASN A 592 4.75 5.49 -49.10
C ASN A 592 5.76 5.59 -50.26
N VAL A 593 7.03 5.30 -49.96
CA VAL A 593 8.09 5.23 -50.97
C VAL A 593 8.51 3.77 -51.12
N ASN A 594 8.49 3.31 -52.37
CA ASN A 594 8.69 1.89 -52.67
C ASN A 594 9.89 1.69 -53.60
N MET A 595 10.62 0.61 -53.37
CA MET A 595 11.73 0.19 -54.21
C MET A 595 11.76 -1.35 -54.31
N ARG A 596 11.99 -1.88 -55.52
CA ARG A 596 12.30 -3.31 -55.71
C ARG A 596 13.79 -3.48 -55.91
N PHE A 597 14.37 -4.51 -55.30
CA PHE A 597 15.75 -4.87 -55.55
C PHE A 597 15.90 -6.41 -55.65
N ILE A 598 16.87 -6.82 -56.45
CA ILE A 598 17.17 -8.23 -56.67
C ILE A 598 18.58 -8.50 -56.15
N VAL A 599 18.70 -9.46 -55.23
CA VAL A 599 19.99 -9.92 -54.70
C VAL A 599 20.47 -11.10 -55.51
N ARG A 600 21.67 -10.95 -56.13
CA ARG A 600 22.32 -11.94 -56.95
C ARG A 600 23.75 -12.18 -56.50
#